data_9c811283589f2bb81a559a9e8fae1f66
#
_entry.id   9c811283589f2bb81a559a9e8fae1f66
#
_cell.length_a   1.000
_cell.length_b   1.000
_cell.length_c   1.000
_cell.angle_alpha   90.00
_cell.angle_beta   90.00
_cell.angle_gamma   90.00
#
_symmetry.space_group_name_H-M   'P 1'
#
loop_
_entity.id
_entity.type
_entity.pdbx_description
1 polymer ?
#
loop_
_entity_poly.entity_id
_entity_poly.type
_entity_poly.pdbx_seq_one_letter_code
_entity_poly.pdbx_strand_id
1 'polypeptide(L)'
;MSGKILSASGYRPYDYLSSPIFVDGFLADFYPVSLATSITESVVESTRVKHGQEYIFRKRPRAEWFDYRKNQRMEPTDLTVETVSMVVGRAKGFLLKVDALDEMTLPDFNMYIAEWQKDAKEQLALSMDMNIINTMVHQASACNKGNAAGVKYGNLQLGVTGAPVAINKDNILTYLMYLGIVLDEQNAPKQNRYVILPAQAQVALQSNPMFMSQCASGSKPLILADVVPNLAGFKIYFSANTPAYNDPSGKIAFPIVAGVKNATYFAMGMQDTKAGVEDVTSWGKYWKGLAVFDWKVVRPEFLAVAYATIQI
;
A
#
# COMPACT_ATOMS: atom_id res chain seq x y z
N MET A 1 -4.21 60.25 -7.96
CA MET A 1 -5.28 59.28 -7.61
C MET A 1 -4.85 57.93 -8.12
N SER A 2 -4.38 57.09 -7.20
CA SER A 2 -3.90 55.75 -7.53
C SER A 2 -5.10 54.80 -7.61
N GLY A 3 -5.47 54.37 -8.81
CA GLY A 3 -6.53 53.39 -9.01
C GLY A 3 -6.09 52.01 -8.55
N LYS A 4 -6.62 51.52 -7.43
CA LYS A 4 -6.52 50.14 -7.04
C LYS A 4 -7.28 49.28 -8.05
N ILE A 5 -6.57 48.54 -8.88
CA ILE A 5 -7.16 47.47 -9.67
C ILE A 5 -7.41 46.29 -8.72
N LEU A 6 -8.64 46.20 -8.23
CA LEU A 6 -9.10 44.99 -7.53
C LEU A 6 -9.39 43.93 -8.59
N SER A 7 -8.60 42.85 -8.59
CA SER A 7 -8.97 41.67 -9.39
C SER A 7 -10.27 41.09 -8.86
N ALA A 8 -11.18 40.75 -9.75
CA ALA A 8 -12.54 40.31 -9.41
C ALA A 8 -12.60 38.98 -8.59
N SER A 9 -11.48 38.33 -8.35
CA SER A 9 -11.42 37.07 -7.60
C SER A 9 -10.89 37.17 -6.18
N GLY A 10 -10.36 38.33 -5.77
CA GLY A 10 -9.76 38.50 -4.43
C GLY A 10 -8.55 37.61 -4.14
N TYR A 11 -8.16 36.77 -5.08
CA TYR A 11 -7.03 35.85 -4.95
C TYR A 11 -5.76 36.49 -5.48
N ARG A 12 -4.77 36.68 -4.61
CA ARG A 12 -3.45 37.16 -4.97
C ARG A 12 -2.45 36.01 -4.85
N PRO A 13 -2.22 35.24 -5.92
CA PRO A 13 -1.32 34.08 -5.88
C PRO A 13 0.12 34.47 -5.48
N TYR A 14 0.51 35.72 -5.68
CA TYR A 14 1.88 36.18 -5.42
C TYR A 14 2.15 36.64 -3.99
N ASP A 15 1.13 37.09 -3.23
CA ASP A 15 1.30 37.46 -1.81
C ASP A 15 1.73 36.27 -0.94
N TYR A 16 1.43 35.07 -1.41
CA TYR A 16 1.80 33.83 -0.71
C TYR A 16 3.25 33.41 -1.01
N LEU A 17 3.72 33.67 -2.24
CA LEU A 17 5.04 33.27 -2.72
C LEU A 17 6.12 34.32 -2.41
N SER A 18 5.74 35.58 -2.16
CA SER A 18 6.63 36.67 -1.76
C SER A 18 6.81 36.78 -0.24
N SER A 19 6.16 35.93 0.54
CA SER A 19 6.32 35.90 2.00
C SER A 19 7.69 35.36 2.38
N PRO A 20 8.51 36.12 3.15
CA PRO A 20 9.83 35.66 3.61
C PRO A 20 9.76 34.50 4.62
N ILE A 21 8.56 33.98 4.92
CA ILE A 21 8.31 32.87 5.84
C ILE A 21 7.89 31.61 5.01
N PHE A 22 8.50 31.44 3.85
CA PHE A 22 8.39 30.14 3.19
C PHE A 22 9.40 29.21 3.85
N VAL A 23 8.92 28.42 4.82
CA VAL A 23 9.76 27.42 5.46
C VAL A 23 9.99 26.29 4.47
N ASP A 24 11.23 26.19 4.02
CA ASP A 24 11.71 25.15 3.11
C ASP A 24 11.23 23.77 3.51
N GLY A 25 10.64 23.05 2.54
CA GLY A 25 10.38 21.62 2.66
C GLY A 25 9.23 21.19 3.58
N PHE A 26 8.51 22.14 4.18
CA PHE A 26 7.51 21.81 5.21
C PHE A 26 6.36 20.92 4.73
N LEU A 27 5.94 21.04 3.47
CA LEU A 27 4.83 20.24 2.95
C LEU A 27 5.23 18.81 2.56
N ALA A 28 6.48 18.60 2.16
CA ALA A 28 6.96 17.30 1.72
C ALA A 28 7.02 16.25 2.84
N ASP A 29 7.17 16.69 4.10
CA ASP A 29 7.31 15.79 5.25
C ASP A 29 5.96 15.29 5.80
N PHE A 30 4.83 15.83 5.33
CA PHE A 30 3.50 15.43 5.79
C PHE A 30 2.93 14.19 5.11
N TYR A 31 3.44 13.80 3.96
CA TYR A 31 2.90 12.65 3.26
C TYR A 31 3.46 11.33 3.79
N PRO A 32 2.58 10.36 4.10
CA PRO A 32 3.04 9.05 4.54
C PRO A 32 3.83 8.35 3.42
N VAL A 33 4.88 7.63 3.80
CA VAL A 33 5.69 6.85 2.87
C VAL A 33 4.86 5.75 2.21
N SER A 34 5.00 5.56 0.89
CA SER A 34 4.33 4.49 0.15
C SER A 34 4.68 3.11 0.70
N LEU A 35 3.65 2.30 0.92
CA LEU A 35 3.78 0.92 1.39
C LEU A 35 3.98 -0.08 0.24
N ALA A 36 3.61 0.29 -1.00
CA ALA A 36 3.60 -0.63 -2.13
C ALA A 36 4.89 -1.46 -2.26
N THR A 37 6.04 -0.81 -2.19
CA THR A 37 7.36 -1.49 -2.31
C THR A 37 7.68 -2.41 -1.15
N SER A 38 7.12 -2.14 0.03
CA SER A 38 7.35 -2.91 1.25
C SER A 38 6.48 -4.16 1.33
N ILE A 39 5.25 -4.10 0.80
CA ILE A 39 4.24 -5.15 0.89
C ILE A 39 4.13 -6.02 -0.37
N THR A 40 4.68 -5.57 -1.50
CA THR A 40 4.64 -6.29 -2.77
C THR A 40 6.03 -6.70 -3.23
N GLU A 41 6.11 -7.68 -4.11
CA GLU A 41 7.35 -8.07 -4.78
C GLU A 41 7.46 -7.31 -6.11
N SER A 42 8.61 -6.66 -6.33
CA SER A 42 8.87 -5.97 -7.60
C SER A 42 9.25 -6.97 -8.68
N VAL A 43 8.61 -6.89 -9.84
CA VAL A 43 8.85 -7.83 -10.96
C VAL A 43 10.14 -7.48 -11.70
N VAL A 44 10.41 -6.20 -11.90
CA VAL A 44 11.52 -5.71 -12.73
C VAL A 44 11.97 -4.33 -12.23
N GLU A 45 13.23 -3.99 -12.54
CA GLU A 45 13.72 -2.62 -12.37
C GLU A 45 12.84 -1.61 -13.14
N SER A 46 12.54 -0.49 -12.52
CA SER A 46 11.60 0.53 -12.99
C SER A 46 11.86 1.06 -14.42
N THR A 47 13.10 0.95 -14.90
CA THR A 47 13.51 1.44 -16.23
C THR A 47 13.07 0.55 -17.39
N ARG A 48 12.63 -0.69 -17.13
CA ARG A 48 12.29 -1.67 -18.18
C ARG A 48 10.80 -1.90 -18.38
N VAL A 49 9.96 -1.36 -17.51
CA VAL A 49 8.50 -1.57 -17.58
C VAL A 49 7.89 -0.68 -18.66
N LYS A 50 7.19 -1.28 -19.62
CA LYS A 50 6.50 -0.57 -20.70
C LYS A 50 5.00 -0.85 -20.64
N HIS A 51 4.20 0.11 -21.12
CA HIS A 51 2.77 -0.07 -21.28
C HIS A 51 2.47 -1.19 -22.28
N GLY A 52 1.49 -2.05 -21.97
CA GLY A 52 1.14 -3.21 -22.78
C GLY A 52 2.06 -4.43 -22.61
N GLN A 53 3.11 -4.34 -21.79
CA GLN A 53 3.99 -5.47 -21.53
C GLN A 53 3.28 -6.50 -20.66
N GLU A 54 3.37 -7.76 -21.05
CA GLU A 54 2.82 -8.90 -20.32
C GLU A 54 3.92 -9.59 -19.51
N TYR A 55 3.63 -9.86 -18.23
CA TYR A 55 4.43 -10.65 -17.32
C TYR A 55 3.69 -11.93 -16.97
N ILE A 56 4.33 -13.08 -17.17
CA ILE A 56 3.75 -14.39 -16.90
C ILE A 56 4.40 -14.96 -15.64
N PHE A 57 3.60 -15.17 -14.60
CA PHE A 57 4.00 -15.78 -13.35
C PHE A 57 3.63 -17.28 -13.39
N ARG A 58 4.60 -18.12 -13.12
CA ARG A 58 4.38 -19.58 -13.02
C ARG A 58 4.19 -19.93 -11.55
N LYS A 59 3.09 -20.58 -11.24
CA LYS A 59 2.90 -21.18 -9.92
C LYS A 59 3.78 -22.43 -9.80
N ARG A 60 4.25 -22.70 -8.59
CA ARG A 60 5.06 -23.90 -8.35
C ARG A 60 4.18 -25.12 -8.52
N PRO A 61 4.55 -26.08 -9.40
CA PRO A 61 3.80 -27.32 -9.54
C PRO A 61 3.88 -28.13 -8.25
N ARG A 62 2.82 -28.88 -7.96
CA ARG A 62 2.79 -29.83 -6.84
C ARG A 62 3.25 -31.17 -7.34
N ALA A 63 4.21 -31.77 -6.64
CA ALA A 63 4.60 -33.13 -6.86
C ALA A 63 3.70 -34.04 -6.02
N GLU A 64 3.16 -35.07 -6.64
CA GLU A 64 2.39 -36.10 -5.95
C GLU A 64 3.30 -37.29 -5.63
N TRP A 65 3.20 -37.78 -4.40
CA TRP A 65 3.93 -38.95 -3.93
C TRP A 65 2.98 -40.11 -3.86
N PHE A 66 3.41 -41.27 -4.41
CA PHE A 66 2.63 -42.50 -4.41
C PHE A 66 3.25 -43.54 -3.45
N ASP A 67 2.41 -44.29 -2.78
CA ASP A 67 2.86 -45.44 -2.02
C ASP A 67 3.31 -46.54 -2.97
N TYR A 68 4.60 -46.87 -2.96
CA TYR A 68 5.15 -47.91 -3.82
C TYR A 68 5.06 -49.28 -3.15
N ARG A 69 4.49 -50.23 -3.85
CA ARG A 69 4.53 -51.66 -3.50
C ARG A 69 5.43 -52.40 -4.46
N LYS A 70 6.10 -53.46 -3.99
CA LYS A 70 6.98 -54.29 -4.83
C LYS A 70 6.25 -54.76 -6.08
N ASN A 71 6.86 -54.54 -7.26
CA ASN A 71 6.32 -54.87 -8.58
C ASN A 71 5.09 -54.01 -9.02
N GLN A 72 4.80 -52.91 -8.38
CA GLN A 72 3.76 -51.99 -8.82
C GLN A 72 4.27 -51.15 -10.00
N ARG A 73 3.48 -51.12 -11.08
CA ARG A 73 3.74 -50.21 -12.21
C ARG A 73 3.39 -48.78 -11.77
N MET A 74 4.35 -47.87 -11.90
CA MET A 74 4.12 -46.46 -11.64
C MET A 74 3.64 -45.80 -12.93
N GLU A 75 2.60 -44.99 -12.84
CA GLU A 75 2.13 -44.13 -13.92
C GLU A 75 2.75 -42.74 -13.76
N PRO A 76 3.33 -42.17 -14.83
CA PRO A 76 3.88 -40.83 -14.77
C PRO A 76 2.75 -39.82 -14.59
N THR A 77 2.93 -38.86 -13.68
CA THR A 77 2.02 -37.71 -13.53
C THR A 77 2.48 -36.61 -14.48
N ASP A 78 1.57 -36.11 -15.31
CA ASP A 78 1.86 -34.99 -16.19
C ASP A 78 2.09 -33.70 -15.40
N LEU A 79 3.15 -32.98 -15.75
CA LEU A 79 3.48 -31.71 -15.14
C LEU A 79 2.54 -30.60 -15.65
N THR A 80 1.53 -30.26 -14.88
CA THR A 80 0.67 -29.10 -15.16
C THR A 80 1.22 -27.84 -14.50
N VAL A 81 1.51 -26.81 -15.29
CA VAL A 81 2.00 -25.53 -14.81
C VAL A 81 0.89 -24.49 -14.91
N GLU A 82 0.36 -24.08 -13.76
CA GLU A 82 -0.56 -22.96 -13.71
C GLU A 82 0.19 -21.65 -13.92
N THR A 83 -0.31 -20.80 -14.81
CA THR A 83 0.24 -19.49 -15.10
C THR A 83 -0.77 -18.40 -14.76
N VAL A 84 -0.28 -17.28 -14.24
CA VAL A 84 -1.05 -16.05 -14.02
C VAL A 84 -0.36 -14.94 -14.79
N SER A 85 -1.10 -14.25 -15.66
CA SER A 85 -0.54 -13.14 -16.41
C SER A 85 -0.95 -11.79 -15.80
N MET A 86 -0.07 -10.80 -15.95
CA MET A 86 -0.27 -9.41 -15.61
C MET A 86 0.14 -8.56 -16.82
N VAL A 87 -0.81 -7.82 -17.38
CA VAL A 87 -0.54 -6.87 -18.45
C VAL A 87 -0.49 -5.47 -17.85
N VAL A 88 0.60 -4.75 -18.08
CA VAL A 88 0.76 -3.37 -17.58
C VAL A 88 -0.14 -2.44 -18.39
N GLY A 89 -1.29 -2.09 -17.82
CA GLY A 89 -2.32 -1.31 -18.52
C GLY A 89 -2.63 0.04 -17.90
N ARG A 90 -2.09 0.35 -16.71
CA ARG A 90 -2.40 1.59 -15.99
C ARG A 90 -1.33 2.63 -16.25
N ALA A 91 -1.79 3.87 -16.50
CA ALA A 91 -0.90 5.00 -16.65
C ALA A 91 -1.48 6.21 -15.92
N LYS A 92 -0.63 6.98 -15.25
CA LYS A 92 -0.96 8.27 -14.67
C LYS A 92 0.09 9.29 -15.07
N GLY A 93 -0.35 10.46 -15.46
CA GLY A 93 0.52 11.57 -15.81
C GLY A 93 0.24 12.78 -14.95
N PHE A 94 1.25 13.61 -14.80
CA PHE A 94 1.11 14.95 -14.24
C PHE A 94 1.58 15.99 -15.26
N LEU A 95 0.98 17.15 -15.21
CA LEU A 95 1.33 18.30 -16.03
C LEU A 95 1.28 19.56 -15.16
N LEU A 96 2.39 20.26 -15.07
CA LEU A 96 2.48 21.59 -14.48
C LEU A 96 2.80 22.58 -15.60
N LYS A 97 2.07 23.68 -15.65
CA LYS A 97 2.36 24.82 -16.52
C LYS A 97 2.78 26.00 -15.63
N VAL A 98 3.86 26.65 -15.98
CA VAL A 98 4.32 27.89 -15.34
C VAL A 98 4.50 28.93 -16.41
N ASP A 99 3.98 30.12 -16.16
CA ASP A 99 4.13 31.27 -17.05
C ASP A 99 5.53 31.90 -16.89
N ALA A 100 6.04 32.49 -17.95
CA ALA A 100 7.34 33.16 -17.93
C ALA A 100 7.41 34.33 -16.95
N LEU A 101 6.28 35.00 -16.71
CA LEU A 101 6.20 36.08 -15.72
C LEU A 101 6.36 35.53 -14.28
N ASP A 102 5.81 34.36 -14.02
CA ASP A 102 5.95 33.69 -12.72
C ASP A 102 7.39 33.23 -12.49
N GLU A 103 8.06 32.71 -13.53
CA GLU A 103 9.48 32.33 -13.47
C GLU A 103 10.39 33.51 -13.14
N MET A 104 10.09 34.71 -13.67
CA MET A 104 10.85 35.94 -13.39
C MET A 104 10.59 36.52 -11.99
N THR A 105 9.44 36.26 -11.43
CA THR A 105 9.00 36.87 -10.16
C THR A 105 9.34 36.01 -8.94
N LEU A 106 9.47 34.69 -9.13
CA LEU A 106 9.74 33.74 -8.05
C LEU A 106 11.24 33.66 -7.76
N PRO A 107 11.70 34.08 -6.58
CA PRO A 107 13.02 33.68 -6.11
C PRO A 107 13.02 32.17 -5.92
N ASP A 108 14.11 31.50 -6.25
CA ASP A 108 14.30 30.04 -6.06
C ASP A 108 13.34 29.12 -6.86
N PHE A 109 12.93 29.56 -8.04
CA PHE A 109 12.00 28.87 -8.92
C PHE A 109 12.32 27.37 -9.11
N ASN A 110 13.59 27.01 -9.29
CA ASN A 110 14.02 25.63 -9.49
C ASN A 110 13.75 24.73 -8.26
N MET A 111 13.90 25.30 -7.07
CA MET A 111 13.61 24.59 -5.81
C MET A 111 12.11 24.32 -5.68
N TYR A 112 11.29 25.32 -5.98
CA TYR A 112 9.82 25.18 -5.97
C TYR A 112 9.32 24.09 -6.94
N ILE A 113 9.87 24.04 -8.15
CA ILE A 113 9.54 22.99 -9.14
C ILE A 113 9.95 21.61 -8.63
N ALA A 114 11.12 21.49 -7.99
CA ALA A 114 11.59 20.21 -7.45
C ALA A 114 10.70 19.71 -6.30
N GLU A 115 10.26 20.61 -5.42
CA GLU A 115 9.32 20.28 -4.35
C GLU A 115 7.95 19.85 -4.90
N TRP A 116 7.43 20.57 -5.88
CA TRP A 116 6.19 20.19 -6.53
C TRP A 116 6.28 18.82 -7.22
N GLN A 117 7.40 18.51 -7.87
CA GLN A 117 7.63 17.19 -8.47
C GLN A 117 7.71 16.09 -7.41
N LYS A 118 8.27 16.39 -6.25
CA LYS A 118 8.32 15.45 -5.11
C LYS A 118 6.92 15.18 -4.61
N ASP A 119 6.11 16.23 -4.39
CA ASP A 119 4.71 16.08 -3.99
C ASP A 119 3.90 15.27 -5.00
N ALA A 120 4.04 15.53 -6.28
CA ALA A 120 3.34 14.78 -7.33
C ALA A 120 3.67 13.27 -7.29
N LYS A 121 4.92 12.90 -6.98
CA LYS A 121 5.32 11.49 -6.80
C LYS A 121 4.69 10.90 -5.55
N GLU A 122 4.65 11.63 -4.46
CA GLU A 122 4.05 11.19 -3.20
C GLU A 122 2.54 10.98 -3.35
N GLN A 123 1.82 11.91 -4.00
CA GLN A 123 0.40 11.76 -4.32
C GLN A 123 0.11 10.53 -5.20
N LEU A 124 0.97 10.26 -6.16
CA LEU A 124 0.87 9.06 -6.97
C LEU A 124 1.03 7.80 -6.10
N ALA A 125 2.03 7.78 -5.22
CA ALA A 125 2.30 6.65 -4.32
C ALA A 125 1.13 6.39 -3.37
N LEU A 126 0.56 7.42 -2.74
CA LEU A 126 -0.62 7.32 -1.88
C LEU A 126 -1.82 6.71 -2.61
N SER A 127 -2.08 7.21 -3.83
CA SER A 127 -3.17 6.69 -4.67
C SER A 127 -2.95 5.23 -5.07
N MET A 128 -1.71 4.82 -5.30
CA MET A 128 -1.37 3.43 -5.61
C MET A 128 -1.56 2.53 -4.40
N ASP A 129 -1.09 2.94 -3.23
CA ASP A 129 -1.21 2.18 -1.97
C ASP A 129 -2.66 1.82 -1.68
N MET A 130 -3.57 2.79 -1.72
CA MET A 130 -4.99 2.57 -1.50
C MET A 130 -5.57 1.54 -2.49
N ASN A 131 -5.23 1.65 -3.76
CA ASN A 131 -5.74 0.75 -4.79
C ASN A 131 -5.17 -0.67 -4.67
N ILE A 132 -3.89 -0.81 -4.29
CA ILE A 132 -3.25 -2.11 -4.06
C ILE A 132 -3.89 -2.80 -2.87
N ILE A 133 -4.04 -2.11 -1.74
CA ILE A 133 -4.70 -2.65 -0.54
C ILE A 133 -6.12 -3.09 -0.87
N ASN A 134 -6.89 -2.25 -1.57
CA ASN A 134 -8.25 -2.58 -1.99
C ASN A 134 -8.31 -3.83 -2.89
N THR A 135 -7.37 -3.96 -3.82
CA THR A 135 -7.26 -5.15 -4.67
C THR A 135 -6.94 -6.40 -3.86
N MET A 136 -6.03 -6.31 -2.87
CA MET A 136 -5.70 -7.43 -1.98
C MET A 136 -6.92 -7.88 -1.17
N VAL A 137 -7.72 -6.94 -0.64
CA VAL A 137 -8.95 -7.23 0.09
C VAL A 137 -9.95 -8.02 -0.75
N HIS A 138 -10.15 -7.59 -2.00
CA HIS A 138 -11.10 -8.25 -2.88
C HIS A 138 -10.62 -9.60 -3.40
N GLN A 139 -9.34 -9.72 -3.74
CA GLN A 139 -8.76 -10.91 -4.38
C GLN A 139 -8.20 -11.94 -3.40
N ALA A 140 -8.18 -11.66 -2.09
CA ALA A 140 -7.83 -12.66 -1.09
C ALA A 140 -8.76 -13.89 -1.17
N SER A 141 -8.20 -15.09 -0.91
CA SER A 141 -8.96 -16.34 -0.91
C SER A 141 -10.19 -16.27 -0.02
N ALA A 142 -11.29 -16.86 -0.44
CA ALA A 142 -12.52 -16.93 0.35
C ALA A 142 -12.32 -17.64 1.70
N CYS A 143 -11.44 -18.64 1.75
CA CYS A 143 -11.10 -19.36 2.98
C CYS A 143 -10.27 -18.53 3.97
N ASN A 144 -9.73 -17.40 3.54
CA ASN A 144 -8.83 -16.56 4.34
C ASN A 144 -9.50 -15.26 4.82
N LYS A 145 -10.81 -15.18 4.73
CA LYS A 145 -11.61 -14.01 5.13
C LYS A 145 -12.99 -14.43 5.64
N GLY A 146 -13.62 -13.53 6.39
CA GLY A 146 -14.99 -13.74 6.87
C GLY A 146 -15.07 -14.45 8.22
N ASN A 147 -16.27 -14.94 8.57
CA ASN A 147 -16.56 -15.53 9.88
C ASN A 147 -16.24 -17.03 9.97
N ALA A 148 -15.88 -17.65 8.86
CA ALA A 148 -15.52 -19.07 8.79
C ALA A 148 -14.12 -19.21 8.15
N ALA A 149 -13.18 -18.36 8.58
CA ALA A 149 -11.83 -18.38 8.03
C ALA A 149 -11.03 -19.59 8.55
N GLY A 150 -10.10 -20.05 7.71
CA GLY A 150 -9.29 -21.24 7.92
C GLY A 150 -9.74 -22.41 7.06
N VAL A 151 -8.78 -23.15 6.52
CA VAL A 151 -9.04 -24.33 5.67
C VAL A 151 -9.34 -25.56 6.52
N LYS A 152 -8.61 -25.73 7.62
CA LYS A 152 -8.74 -26.87 8.54
C LYS A 152 -9.66 -26.55 9.70
N TYR A 153 -9.49 -25.38 10.29
CA TYR A 153 -10.26 -24.98 11.45
C TYR A 153 -11.66 -24.48 11.08
N GLY A 154 -11.77 -23.63 10.02
CA GLY A 154 -13.04 -23.21 9.44
C GLY A 154 -13.97 -22.38 10.34
N ASN A 155 -13.50 -21.92 11.51
CA ASN A 155 -14.30 -21.23 12.52
C ASN A 155 -13.68 -19.93 13.03
N LEU A 156 -12.60 -19.45 12.39
CA LEU A 156 -11.98 -18.20 12.81
C LEU A 156 -12.81 -17.01 12.33
N GLN A 157 -13.25 -16.20 13.26
CA GLN A 157 -14.05 -15.01 12.98
C GLN A 157 -13.12 -13.84 12.66
N LEU A 158 -12.99 -13.52 11.39
CA LEU A 158 -12.25 -12.35 10.91
C LEU A 158 -13.16 -11.17 10.52
N GLY A 159 -14.48 -11.31 10.72
CA GLY A 159 -15.48 -10.30 10.41
C GLY A 159 -15.91 -10.28 8.95
N VAL A 160 -17.13 -9.82 8.73
CA VAL A 160 -17.76 -9.63 7.41
C VAL A 160 -18.45 -8.28 7.37
N THR A 161 -18.81 -7.84 6.19
CA THR A 161 -19.68 -6.67 6.00
C THR A 161 -21.00 -6.90 6.72
N GLY A 162 -21.42 -5.94 7.57
CA GLY A 162 -22.58 -6.04 8.44
C GLY A 162 -22.28 -6.61 9.85
N ALA A 163 -21.17 -7.32 10.02
CA ALA A 163 -20.72 -7.84 11.31
C ALA A 163 -19.19 -7.73 11.44
N PRO A 164 -18.64 -6.51 11.46
CA PRO A 164 -17.21 -6.31 11.64
C PRO A 164 -16.79 -6.71 13.05
N VAL A 165 -15.58 -7.25 13.15
CA VAL A 165 -14.98 -7.58 14.43
C VAL A 165 -14.57 -6.30 15.17
N ALA A 166 -14.90 -6.19 16.44
CA ALA A 166 -14.44 -5.09 17.29
C ALA A 166 -13.04 -5.40 17.84
N ILE A 167 -12.05 -4.67 17.37
CA ILE A 167 -10.67 -4.75 17.83
C ILE A 167 -10.42 -3.65 18.85
N ASN A 168 -9.93 -4.06 20.02
CA ASN A 168 -9.55 -3.20 21.13
C ASN A 168 -8.14 -3.57 21.65
N LYS A 169 -7.68 -2.84 22.66
CA LYS A 169 -6.36 -3.08 23.29
C LYS A 169 -6.13 -4.52 23.78
N ASP A 170 -7.19 -5.21 24.23
CA ASP A 170 -7.06 -6.53 24.86
C ASP A 170 -7.01 -7.67 23.85
N ASN A 171 -7.68 -7.52 22.69
CA ASN A 171 -7.85 -8.59 21.70
C ASN A 171 -7.02 -8.42 20.41
N ILE A 172 -6.39 -7.27 20.17
CA ILE A 172 -5.64 -7.00 18.94
C ILE A 172 -4.56 -8.06 18.66
N LEU A 173 -3.85 -8.51 19.68
CA LEU A 173 -2.83 -9.56 19.55
C LEU A 173 -3.45 -10.90 19.14
N THR A 174 -4.58 -11.26 19.71
CA THR A 174 -5.31 -12.49 19.37
C THR A 174 -5.73 -12.50 17.90
N TYR A 175 -6.22 -11.37 17.37
CA TYR A 175 -6.57 -11.27 15.95
C TYR A 175 -5.36 -11.33 15.04
N LEU A 176 -4.22 -10.77 15.42
CA LEU A 176 -2.97 -10.94 14.68
C LEU A 176 -2.54 -12.41 14.63
N MET A 177 -2.69 -13.15 15.75
CA MET A 177 -2.44 -14.58 15.78
C MET A 177 -3.43 -15.36 14.88
N TYR A 178 -4.71 -14.99 14.85
CA TYR A 178 -5.70 -15.63 13.98
C TYR A 178 -5.33 -15.46 12.51
N LEU A 179 -4.91 -14.26 12.08
CA LEU A 179 -4.39 -14.05 10.74
C LEU A 179 -3.16 -14.92 10.44
N GLY A 180 -2.30 -15.12 11.45
CA GLY A 180 -1.15 -16.02 11.37
C GLY A 180 -1.55 -17.49 11.15
N ILE A 181 -2.54 -17.98 11.92
CA ILE A 181 -3.05 -19.34 11.81
C ILE A 181 -3.64 -19.60 10.42
N VAL A 182 -4.45 -18.65 9.90
CA VAL A 182 -5.04 -18.76 8.56
C VAL A 182 -3.97 -18.91 7.48
N LEU A 183 -2.88 -18.14 7.56
CA LEU A 183 -1.76 -18.26 6.62
C LEU A 183 -0.97 -19.56 6.82
N ASP A 184 -0.81 -20.03 8.06
CA ASP A 184 -0.11 -21.29 8.34
C ASP A 184 -0.89 -22.49 7.81
N GLU A 185 -2.21 -22.50 7.89
CA GLU A 185 -3.07 -23.55 7.31
C GLU A 185 -2.96 -23.63 5.80
N GLN A 186 -2.66 -22.53 5.13
CA GLN A 186 -2.40 -22.45 3.69
C GLN A 186 -0.94 -22.81 3.32
N ASN A 187 -0.12 -23.21 4.30
CA ASN A 187 1.32 -23.44 4.14
C ASN A 187 2.06 -22.24 3.56
N ALA A 188 1.62 -21.01 3.90
CA ALA A 188 2.31 -19.80 3.47
C ALA A 188 3.67 -19.66 4.18
N PRO A 189 4.72 -19.21 3.49
CA PRO A 189 6.04 -18.99 4.09
C PRO A 189 5.95 -18.09 5.32
N LYS A 190 6.74 -18.41 6.37
CA LYS A 190 6.82 -17.57 7.58
C LYS A 190 7.72 -16.35 7.40
N GLN A 191 8.54 -16.36 6.35
CA GLN A 191 9.43 -15.24 6.04
C GLN A 191 8.69 -14.15 5.29
N ASN A 192 9.07 -12.89 5.53
CA ASN A 192 8.52 -11.71 4.86
C ASN A 192 7.00 -11.57 4.96
N ARG A 193 6.42 -12.00 6.09
CA ARG A 193 5.02 -11.74 6.40
C ARG A 193 4.86 -10.30 6.84
N TYR A 194 3.81 -9.68 6.39
CA TYR A 194 3.43 -8.33 6.77
C TYR A 194 1.96 -8.28 7.19
N VAL A 195 1.62 -7.25 7.96
CA VAL A 195 0.24 -6.86 8.25
C VAL A 195 0.11 -5.35 8.12
N ILE A 196 -0.98 -4.92 7.49
CA ILE A 196 -1.33 -3.51 7.34
C ILE A 196 -2.47 -3.22 8.29
N LEU A 197 -2.23 -2.28 9.19
CA LEU A 197 -3.19 -1.82 10.18
C LEU A 197 -3.55 -0.36 9.92
N PRO A 198 -4.80 0.07 10.17
CA PRO A 198 -5.14 1.47 10.16
C PRO A 198 -4.40 2.22 11.27
N ALA A 199 -4.15 3.52 11.08
CA ALA A 199 -3.39 4.33 12.03
C ALA A 199 -3.97 4.28 13.46
N GLN A 200 -5.31 4.20 13.59
CA GLN A 200 -5.98 4.10 14.89
C GLN A 200 -5.60 2.83 15.67
N ALA A 201 -5.27 1.74 14.96
CA ALA A 201 -4.87 0.50 15.62
C ALA A 201 -3.52 0.61 16.35
N GLN A 202 -2.71 1.62 16.02
CA GLN A 202 -1.47 1.88 16.73
C GLN A 202 -1.72 2.18 18.21
N VAL A 203 -2.74 2.98 18.52
CA VAL A 203 -3.12 3.31 19.92
C VAL A 203 -3.56 2.06 20.65
N ALA A 204 -4.42 1.22 20.04
CA ALA A 204 -4.87 -0.03 20.65
C ALA A 204 -3.70 -0.99 20.91
N LEU A 205 -2.72 -1.05 20.00
CA LEU A 205 -1.56 -1.91 20.17
C LEU A 205 -0.63 -1.40 21.28
N GLN A 206 -0.34 -0.09 21.31
CA GLN A 206 0.52 0.51 22.33
C GLN A 206 -0.09 0.47 23.72
N SER A 207 -1.43 0.53 23.83
CA SER A 207 -2.15 0.45 25.10
C SER A 207 -2.34 -0.99 25.61
N ASN A 208 -1.86 -2.00 24.90
CA ASN A 208 -2.01 -3.40 25.32
C ASN A 208 -1.15 -3.71 26.55
N PRO A 209 -1.73 -4.30 27.63
CA PRO A 209 -1.01 -4.60 28.86
C PRO A 209 0.21 -5.50 28.68
N MET A 210 0.18 -6.41 27.71
CA MET A 210 1.32 -7.30 27.44
C MET A 210 2.55 -6.54 26.92
N PHE A 211 2.34 -5.46 26.14
CA PHE A 211 3.43 -4.57 25.74
C PHE A 211 4.00 -3.77 26.90
N MET A 212 3.11 -3.30 27.79
CA MET A 212 3.50 -2.55 28.97
C MET A 212 4.32 -3.42 29.93
N SER A 213 3.97 -4.69 30.10
CA SER A 213 4.69 -5.61 31.00
C SER A 213 6.07 -6.02 30.46
N GLN A 214 6.25 -6.11 29.16
CA GLN A 214 7.57 -6.36 28.56
C GLN A 214 8.54 -5.20 28.77
N CYS A 215 8.04 -3.97 28.86
CA CYS A 215 8.85 -2.82 29.23
C CYS A 215 9.42 -2.91 30.66
N ALA A 216 8.71 -3.57 31.57
CA ALA A 216 9.19 -3.80 32.94
C ALA A 216 10.31 -4.84 33.01
N SER A 217 10.51 -5.65 31.98
CA SER A 217 11.52 -6.73 31.90
C SER A 217 12.90 -6.30 31.40
N GLY A 218 13.16 -4.97 31.27
CA GLY A 218 14.48 -4.43 30.95
C GLY A 218 14.83 -4.34 29.45
N SER A 219 13.95 -4.71 28.57
CA SER A 219 14.05 -4.42 27.12
C SER A 219 13.64 -2.98 26.85
N LYS A 220 14.26 -2.33 25.84
CA LYS A 220 13.88 -0.95 25.44
C LYS A 220 12.37 -0.88 25.22
N PRO A 221 11.67 0.14 25.78
CA PRO A 221 10.23 0.26 25.61
C PRO A 221 9.90 0.35 24.12
N LEU A 222 9.07 -0.57 23.65
CA LEU A 222 8.54 -0.56 22.27
C LEU A 222 7.71 0.70 21.96
N ILE A 223 7.27 1.41 23.00
CA ILE A 223 6.52 2.67 22.91
C ILE A 223 7.34 3.81 22.29
N LEU A 224 8.68 3.75 22.38
CA LEU A 224 9.59 4.78 21.84
C LEU A 224 10.11 4.45 20.44
N ALA A 225 9.77 3.29 19.88
CA ALA A 225 10.16 2.94 18.51
C ALA A 225 9.02 3.30 17.56
N ASP A 226 9.28 4.20 16.62
CA ASP A 226 8.35 4.54 15.52
C ASP A 226 7.96 3.32 14.67
N VAL A 227 8.67 2.22 14.82
CA VAL A 227 8.44 0.96 14.13
C VAL A 227 8.31 -0.15 15.16
N VAL A 228 7.12 -0.77 15.22
CA VAL A 228 6.93 -2.02 15.97
C VAL A 228 7.58 -3.15 15.18
N PRO A 229 8.75 -3.67 15.61
CA PRO A 229 9.37 -4.77 14.89
C PRO A 229 8.57 -6.04 15.11
N ASN A 230 8.49 -6.89 14.11
CA ASN A 230 7.97 -8.26 14.09
C ASN A 230 7.16 -8.71 15.32
N LEU A 231 5.85 -8.59 15.24
CA LEU A 231 4.91 -9.06 16.24
C LEU A 231 4.10 -10.23 15.67
N ALA A 232 3.93 -11.29 16.44
CA ALA A 232 3.24 -12.51 16.01
C ALA A 232 3.76 -13.07 14.66
N GLY A 233 5.03 -12.83 14.33
CA GLY A 233 5.65 -13.24 13.06
C GLY A 233 5.37 -12.32 11.88
N PHE A 234 4.72 -11.16 12.09
CA PHE A 234 4.43 -10.17 11.07
C PHE A 234 5.26 -8.91 11.26
N LYS A 235 5.70 -8.33 10.15
CA LYS A 235 6.15 -6.94 10.09
C LYS A 235 4.92 -6.04 10.01
N ILE A 236 4.75 -5.18 11.00
CA ILE A 236 3.56 -4.32 11.10
C ILE A 236 3.81 -3.01 10.36
N TYR A 237 2.82 -2.62 9.55
CA TYR A 237 2.77 -1.34 8.89
C TYR A 237 1.48 -0.62 9.32
N PHE A 238 1.62 0.60 9.82
CA PHE A 238 0.49 1.49 10.06
C PHE A 238 0.30 2.42 8.87
N SER A 239 -0.93 2.54 8.40
CA SER A 239 -1.22 3.40 7.27
C SER A 239 -2.52 4.16 7.46
N ALA A 240 -2.47 5.46 7.19
CA ALA A 240 -3.67 6.28 7.07
C ALA A 240 -4.43 6.01 5.75
N ASN A 241 -3.77 5.38 4.77
CA ASN A 241 -4.34 5.08 3.44
C ASN A 241 -5.12 3.77 3.39
N THR A 242 -5.33 3.11 4.54
CA THR A 242 -6.21 1.94 4.62
C THR A 242 -7.63 2.37 4.26
N PRO A 243 -8.30 1.72 3.28
CA PRO A 243 -9.66 2.08 2.93
C PRO A 243 -10.59 1.95 4.14
N ALA A 244 -11.46 2.93 4.33
CA ALA A 244 -12.47 2.94 5.37
C ALA A 244 -13.84 2.75 4.74
N TYR A 245 -14.64 1.83 5.27
CA TYR A 245 -15.98 1.54 4.77
C TYR A 245 -17.01 1.88 5.83
N ASN A 246 -18.09 2.56 5.41
CA ASN A 246 -19.28 2.72 6.23
C ASN A 246 -20.02 1.38 6.24
N ASP A 247 -19.93 0.67 7.35
CA ASP A 247 -20.59 -0.62 7.50
C ASP A 247 -22.09 -0.45 7.75
N PRO A 248 -22.97 -1.38 7.28
CA PRO A 248 -24.40 -1.37 7.57
C PRO A 248 -24.75 -1.34 9.07
N SER A 249 -23.82 -1.75 9.94
CA SER A 249 -23.95 -1.62 11.40
C SER A 249 -23.82 -0.18 11.92
N GLY A 250 -23.61 0.82 11.05
CA GLY A 250 -23.43 2.22 11.40
C GLY A 250 -22.03 2.57 11.94
N LYS A 251 -21.08 1.64 11.88
CA LYS A 251 -19.68 1.84 12.32
C LYS A 251 -18.75 1.94 11.13
N ILE A 252 -17.64 2.65 11.31
CA ILE A 252 -16.57 2.67 10.31
C ILE A 252 -15.73 1.40 10.49
N ALA A 253 -15.65 0.60 9.44
CA ALA A 253 -14.87 -0.62 9.42
C ALA A 253 -13.65 -0.48 8.49
N PHE A 254 -12.55 -1.09 8.90
CA PHE A 254 -11.29 -1.11 8.18
C PHE A 254 -10.92 -2.54 7.81
N PRO A 255 -10.52 -2.82 6.57
CA PRO A 255 -9.92 -4.10 6.22
C PRO A 255 -8.47 -4.13 6.73
N ILE A 256 -8.17 -5.10 7.55
CA ILE A 256 -6.82 -5.43 7.99
C ILE A 256 -6.30 -6.51 7.04
N VAL A 257 -5.22 -6.21 6.32
CA VAL A 257 -4.64 -7.13 5.35
C VAL A 257 -3.34 -7.69 5.91
N ALA A 258 -3.27 -9.00 6.04
CA ALA A 258 -2.05 -9.72 6.33
C ALA A 258 -1.66 -10.59 5.15
N GLY A 259 -0.38 -10.74 4.90
CA GLY A 259 0.07 -11.56 3.79
C GLY A 259 1.58 -11.77 3.76
N VAL A 260 2.01 -12.44 2.70
CA VAL A 260 3.43 -12.63 2.39
C VAL A 260 3.77 -11.75 1.19
N LYS A 261 4.95 -11.12 1.21
CA LYS A 261 5.36 -10.18 0.17
C LYS A 261 5.22 -10.72 -1.26
N ASN A 262 5.50 -12.02 -1.46
CA ASN A 262 5.39 -12.70 -2.75
C ASN A 262 3.95 -13.10 -3.16
N ALA A 263 2.94 -12.70 -2.41
CA ALA A 263 1.53 -12.91 -2.79
C ALA A 263 1.10 -11.97 -3.91
N THR A 264 1.61 -10.74 -3.90
CA THR A 264 1.27 -9.69 -4.85
C THR A 264 2.53 -9.16 -5.53
N TYR A 265 2.48 -9.06 -6.84
CA TYR A 265 3.55 -8.51 -7.65
C TYR A 265 3.16 -7.12 -8.14
N PHE A 266 4.15 -6.25 -8.18
CA PHE A 266 4.03 -4.86 -8.59
C PHE A 266 5.08 -4.53 -9.65
N ALA A 267 4.67 -3.86 -10.71
CA ALA A 267 5.54 -3.35 -11.75
C ALA A 267 5.28 -1.86 -11.93
N MET A 268 6.34 -1.05 -11.93
CA MET A 268 6.26 0.39 -12.17
C MET A 268 7.42 0.84 -13.02
N GLY A 269 7.14 1.72 -13.99
CA GLY A 269 8.13 2.39 -14.80
C GLY A 269 7.75 3.84 -15.07
N MET A 270 8.73 4.73 -15.02
CA MET A 270 8.58 6.11 -15.50
C MET A 270 8.95 6.13 -16.97
N GLN A 271 7.98 6.43 -17.83
CA GLN A 271 8.20 6.34 -19.29
C GLN A 271 8.75 7.64 -19.86
N ASP A 272 8.30 8.78 -19.40
CA ASP A 272 8.71 10.06 -19.96
C ASP A 272 8.59 11.17 -18.90
N THR A 273 9.69 11.85 -18.65
CA THR A 273 9.69 13.05 -17.83
C THR A 273 10.32 14.16 -18.68
N LYS A 274 9.53 15.15 -19.05
CA LYS A 274 10.00 16.31 -19.80
C LYS A 274 9.91 17.54 -18.93
N ALA A 275 11.03 18.23 -18.80
CA ALA A 275 11.16 19.45 -18.03
C ALA A 275 11.38 20.64 -18.95
N GLY A 276 10.70 21.77 -18.69
CA GLY A 276 10.92 23.02 -19.37
C GLY A 276 10.57 23.02 -20.86
N VAL A 277 9.57 22.24 -21.27
CA VAL A 277 9.09 22.26 -22.66
C VAL A 277 8.30 23.54 -22.89
N GLU A 278 8.75 24.37 -23.85
CA GLU A 278 8.08 25.62 -24.20
C GLU A 278 6.69 25.36 -24.82
N ASP A 279 5.74 26.19 -24.47
CA ASP A 279 4.41 26.20 -25.12
C ASP A 279 4.44 26.99 -26.40
N VAL A 280 3.86 26.43 -27.45
CA VAL A 280 3.75 27.10 -28.77
C VAL A 280 2.72 28.23 -28.74
N THR A 281 1.77 28.18 -27.83
CA THR A 281 0.61 29.10 -27.79
C THR A 281 0.71 30.17 -26.72
N SER A 282 1.62 30.00 -25.70
CA SER A 282 1.80 30.95 -24.59
C SER A 282 3.25 30.98 -24.12
N TRP A 283 3.64 32.11 -23.50
CA TRP A 283 4.97 32.25 -22.88
C TRP A 283 5.08 31.47 -21.58
N GLY A 284 4.96 30.14 -21.68
CA GLY A 284 5.01 29.26 -20.51
C GLY A 284 5.84 28.03 -20.80
N LYS A 285 6.32 27.41 -19.71
CA LYS A 285 7.03 26.13 -19.73
C LYS A 285 6.19 25.05 -19.07
N TYR A 286 6.27 23.84 -19.60
CA TYR A 286 5.59 22.67 -19.08
C TYR A 286 6.56 21.70 -18.43
N TRP A 287 6.18 21.18 -17.29
CA TRP A 287 6.79 20.00 -16.66
C TRP A 287 5.77 18.88 -16.68
N LYS A 288 6.12 17.78 -17.32
CA LYS A 288 5.23 16.64 -17.44
C LYS A 288 5.97 15.33 -17.16
N GLY A 289 5.26 14.40 -16.57
CA GLY A 289 5.76 13.05 -16.36
C GLY A 289 4.66 12.03 -16.54
N LEU A 290 5.01 10.87 -17.07
CA LEU A 290 4.12 9.73 -17.28
C LEU A 290 4.67 8.52 -16.54
N ALA A 291 3.93 8.05 -15.55
CA ALA A 291 4.19 6.80 -14.86
C ALA A 291 3.27 5.70 -15.39
N VAL A 292 3.85 4.55 -15.70
CA VAL A 292 3.13 3.35 -16.12
C VAL A 292 3.34 2.29 -15.06
N PHE A 293 2.26 1.68 -14.59
CA PHE A 293 2.31 0.71 -13.50
C PHE A 293 1.16 -0.28 -13.58
N ASP A 294 1.34 -1.41 -12.93
CA ASP A 294 0.26 -2.34 -12.62
C ASP A 294 0.64 -3.24 -11.46
N TRP A 295 -0.35 -3.94 -10.90
CA TRP A 295 -0.17 -4.94 -9.86
C TRP A 295 -1.13 -6.10 -10.06
N LYS A 296 -0.70 -7.27 -9.58
CA LYS A 296 -1.50 -8.50 -9.65
C LYS A 296 -1.30 -9.35 -8.40
N VAL A 297 -2.38 -9.80 -7.83
CA VAL A 297 -2.35 -10.86 -6.81
C VAL A 297 -2.17 -12.20 -7.55
N VAL A 298 -1.02 -12.83 -7.34
CA VAL A 298 -0.66 -14.10 -7.99
C VAL A 298 -1.03 -15.27 -7.10
N ARG A 299 -0.93 -15.08 -5.78
CA ARG A 299 -1.20 -16.12 -4.77
C ARG A 299 -2.22 -15.63 -3.76
N PRO A 300 -3.53 -15.69 -4.07
CA PRO A 300 -4.60 -15.24 -3.18
C PRO A 300 -4.65 -16.04 -1.87
N GLU A 301 -4.15 -17.28 -1.85
CA GLU A 301 -4.02 -18.13 -0.68
C GLU A 301 -3.04 -17.60 0.38
N PHE A 302 -2.08 -16.75 -0.02
CA PHE A 302 -1.09 -16.14 0.87
C PHE A 302 -1.50 -14.76 1.39
N LEU A 303 -2.77 -14.40 1.22
CA LEU A 303 -3.39 -13.21 1.78
C LEU A 303 -4.49 -13.61 2.75
N ALA A 304 -4.56 -12.93 3.90
CA ALA A 304 -5.65 -13.04 4.87
C ALA A 304 -6.21 -11.65 5.16
N VAL A 305 -7.52 -11.54 5.27
CA VAL A 305 -8.21 -10.27 5.47
C VAL A 305 -9.16 -10.36 6.63
N ALA A 306 -9.00 -9.44 7.60
CA ALA A 306 -9.98 -9.22 8.64
C ALA A 306 -10.74 -7.91 8.40
N TYR A 307 -12.04 -7.93 8.61
CA TYR A 307 -12.91 -6.76 8.51
C TYR A 307 -13.27 -6.30 9.92
N ALA A 308 -12.71 -5.18 10.35
CA ALA A 308 -12.70 -4.81 11.76
C ALA A 308 -13.04 -3.34 12.01
N THR A 309 -13.68 -3.08 13.15
CA THR A 309 -13.82 -1.74 13.74
C THR A 309 -12.81 -1.57 14.85
N ILE A 310 -12.13 -0.43 14.90
CA ILE A 310 -11.15 -0.14 15.95
C ILE A 310 -11.86 0.61 17.09
N GLN A 311 -11.72 0.09 18.30
CA GLN A 311 -12.18 0.73 19.53
C GLN A 311 -10.94 1.17 20.32
N ILE A 312 -10.84 2.47 20.53
CA ILE A 312 -9.72 3.12 21.26
C ILE A 312 -10.10 3.27 22.72
#